data_dd9d60339d99053b727f00b74f18622d
#
_entry.id   dd9d60339d99053b727f00b74f18622d
#
_cell.length_a   1.000
_cell.length_b   1.000
_cell.length_c   1.000
_cell.angle_alpha   90.00
_cell.angle_beta   90.00
_cell.angle_gamma   90.00
#
_symmetry.space_group_name_H-M   'P 1'
#
loop_
_entity.id
_entity.type
_entity.pdbx_description
1 polymer ?
#
loop_
_entity_poly.entity_id
_entity_poly.type
_entity_poly.pdbx_seq_one_letter_code
_entity_poly.pdbx_strand_id
1 'polypeptide(L)'
;MKICVTGLGVVSGIGIGVSENIEALRQRKHGIGKVTLFPTALDVPVSEVKRSNEELKKLISLPPQRTVSRTALLGMIAAEEAMKDAGLTPPLRIGFISATSVGGMDLSEHFYESFKKNPGQGRLREVISHDCGASTELIASYLGINDFITTISTACSSAANAIMLGARMIKHGLLDAAIVGGTDALCRFTLNGFNSLMILDKTHCRPFDRSRTGLNLGEGAGYLVLQSESSLQRTPYCEFSGYANTNEAYHQTGSSPEGDGAFLSMSEAIASSGISPKEIDYINVHGTGTPGNDASEGMALRRIFGEHVPPFSSVKAFIGHTLGASEGIEAVYSVLSIDKGLIYPNLNFTDAMPETGLIPETSFQERIPIRHVLSNSFGFGGNDSSLLFSATNFPA
;
A
#
# COMPACT_ATOMS: atom_id res chain seq x y z
N MET A 1 12.25 -21.52 8.37
CA MET A 1 12.94 -20.19 8.42
C MET A 1 11.86 -19.14 8.53
N LYS A 2 11.91 -18.35 9.58
CA LYS A 2 11.00 -17.22 9.78
C LYS A 2 11.52 -16.00 9.04
N ILE A 3 10.60 -15.22 8.49
CA ILE A 3 10.87 -13.94 7.85
C ILE A 3 10.36 -12.84 8.77
N CYS A 4 11.23 -11.92 9.14
CA CYS A 4 10.94 -10.89 10.12
C CYS A 4 10.94 -9.50 9.49
N VAL A 5 10.07 -8.63 9.96
CA VAL A 5 10.02 -7.21 9.58
C VAL A 5 10.93 -6.43 10.53
N THR A 6 11.94 -5.76 9.99
CA THR A 6 12.96 -5.05 10.79
C THR A 6 13.00 -3.55 10.54
N GLY A 7 12.35 -3.05 9.49
CA GLY A 7 12.30 -1.63 9.19
C GLY A 7 11.00 -1.23 8.51
N LEU A 8 10.55 -0.02 8.77
CA LEU A 8 9.31 0.57 8.29
C LEU A 8 9.57 1.97 7.71
N GLY A 9 8.92 2.28 6.60
CA GLY A 9 8.90 3.64 6.07
C GLY A 9 7.63 3.93 5.29
N VAL A 10 7.07 5.13 5.45
CA VAL A 10 5.80 5.49 4.86
C VAL A 10 5.71 6.98 4.52
N VAL A 11 5.12 7.26 3.37
CA VAL A 11 4.70 8.60 2.94
C VAL A 11 3.28 8.51 2.42
N SER A 12 2.39 9.35 2.90
CA SER A 12 1.00 9.40 2.45
C SER A 12 0.43 10.81 2.51
N GLY A 13 -0.80 11.01 2.09
CA GLY A 13 -1.48 12.30 2.16
C GLY A 13 -1.71 12.82 3.59
N ILE A 14 -1.45 12.00 4.62
CA ILE A 14 -1.60 12.39 6.03
C ILE A 14 -0.26 12.61 6.74
N GLY A 15 0.87 12.30 6.11
CA GLY A 15 2.18 12.56 6.73
C GLY A 15 3.36 11.98 5.96
N ILE A 16 4.56 12.46 6.31
CA ILE A 16 5.85 11.96 5.84
C ILE A 16 6.54 11.29 7.03
N GLY A 17 6.75 9.99 6.91
CA GLY A 17 7.30 9.15 7.97
C GLY A 17 6.24 8.54 8.88
N VAL A 18 6.63 7.47 9.57
CA VAL A 18 5.78 6.66 10.45
C VAL A 18 5.10 7.50 11.54
N SER A 19 5.85 8.40 12.17
CA SER A 19 5.36 9.19 13.31
C SER A 19 4.23 10.13 12.92
N GLU A 20 4.34 10.87 11.80
CA GLU A 20 3.29 11.79 11.33
C GLU A 20 2.03 11.03 10.94
N ASN A 21 2.20 9.88 10.28
CA ASN A 21 1.07 9.03 9.88
C ASN A 21 0.29 8.50 11.09
N ILE A 22 0.98 7.95 12.10
CA ILE A 22 0.31 7.47 13.34
C ILE A 22 -0.45 8.61 14.01
N GLU A 23 0.16 9.78 14.14
CA GLU A 23 -0.47 10.91 14.81
C GLU A 23 -1.71 11.41 14.05
N ALA A 24 -1.66 11.45 12.73
CA ALA A 24 -2.82 11.81 11.91
C ALA A 24 -3.96 10.77 12.04
N LEU A 25 -3.64 9.47 12.05
CA LEU A 25 -4.61 8.40 12.28
C LEU A 25 -5.27 8.52 13.66
N ARG A 26 -4.46 8.78 14.70
CA ARG A 26 -4.93 9.01 16.08
C ARG A 26 -5.88 10.20 16.17
N GLN A 27 -5.53 11.30 15.52
CA GLN A 27 -6.34 12.51 15.49
C GLN A 27 -7.53 12.43 14.52
N ARG A 28 -7.70 11.30 13.80
CA ARG A 28 -8.71 11.13 12.76
C ARG A 28 -8.59 12.17 11.63
N LYS A 29 -7.39 12.64 11.37
CA LYS A 29 -7.09 13.63 10.33
C LYS A 29 -6.86 12.92 8.99
N HIS A 30 -7.75 13.12 8.04
CA HIS A 30 -7.62 12.59 6.69
C HIS A 30 -6.88 13.56 5.76
N GLY A 31 -6.27 13.01 4.69
CA GLY A 31 -5.58 13.76 3.64
C GLY A 31 -6.46 14.13 2.43
N ILE A 32 -7.72 13.68 2.42
CA ILE A 32 -8.61 13.82 1.28
C ILE A 32 -9.11 15.26 1.14
N GLY A 33 -8.96 15.82 -0.05
CA GLY A 33 -9.34 17.20 -0.36
C GLY A 33 -9.20 17.51 -1.85
N LYS A 34 -9.29 18.77 -2.23
CA LYS A 34 -9.20 19.22 -3.61
C LYS A 34 -7.85 18.88 -4.22
N VAL A 35 -7.83 18.58 -5.53
CA VAL A 35 -6.62 18.42 -6.32
C VAL A 35 -5.87 19.73 -6.39
N THR A 36 -4.58 19.74 -6.02
CA THR A 36 -3.72 20.92 -6.05
C THR A 36 -2.42 20.70 -6.83
N LEU A 37 -2.03 19.46 -7.09
CA LEU A 37 -0.78 19.12 -7.79
C LEU A 37 -0.80 19.44 -9.28
N PHE A 38 -1.97 19.39 -9.90
CA PHE A 38 -2.14 19.63 -11.32
C PHE A 38 -3.54 20.19 -11.63
N PRO A 39 -3.69 20.97 -12.73
CA PRO A 39 -5.00 21.48 -13.15
C PRO A 39 -5.88 20.32 -13.64
N THR A 40 -7.12 20.30 -13.19
CA THR A 40 -8.16 19.35 -13.62
C THR A 40 -9.53 20.04 -13.67
N ALA A 41 -10.40 19.59 -14.56
CA ALA A 41 -11.80 19.99 -14.60
C ALA A 41 -12.69 19.08 -13.72
N LEU A 42 -12.13 18.01 -13.17
CA LEU A 42 -12.89 17.07 -12.32
C LEU A 42 -13.01 17.63 -10.91
N ASP A 43 -14.21 17.71 -10.40
CA ASP A 43 -14.51 18.07 -9.01
C ASP A 43 -14.66 16.79 -8.18
N VAL A 44 -13.55 16.13 -7.95
CA VAL A 44 -13.42 14.91 -7.13
C VAL A 44 -12.28 15.06 -6.13
N PRO A 45 -12.48 14.71 -4.87
CA PRO A 45 -11.43 14.81 -3.86
C PRO A 45 -10.41 13.67 -3.98
N VAL A 46 -9.16 13.99 -3.65
CA VAL A 46 -8.03 13.06 -3.66
C VAL A 46 -7.16 13.27 -2.41
N SER A 47 -6.32 12.30 -2.08
CA SER A 47 -5.35 12.43 -1.00
C SER A 47 -3.95 12.69 -1.57
N GLU A 48 -3.48 13.92 -1.47
CA GLU A 48 -2.17 14.35 -1.96
C GLU A 48 -1.17 14.49 -0.80
N VAL A 49 0.07 14.11 -1.03
CA VAL A 49 1.19 14.52 -0.18
C VAL A 49 1.40 16.03 -0.36
N LYS A 50 1.10 16.83 0.67
CA LYS A 50 1.07 18.30 0.59
C LYS A 50 2.48 18.92 0.56
N ARG A 51 3.30 18.45 -0.37
CA ARG A 51 4.66 18.94 -0.67
C ARG A 51 4.87 18.99 -2.18
N SER A 52 5.47 20.05 -2.67
CA SER A 52 5.94 20.15 -4.06
C SER A 52 7.11 19.19 -4.31
N ASN A 53 7.39 18.88 -5.58
CA ASN A 53 8.55 18.05 -5.93
C ASN A 53 9.87 18.67 -5.49
N GLU A 54 9.98 20.02 -5.48
CA GLU A 54 11.14 20.76 -4.99
C GLU A 54 11.33 20.59 -3.47
N GLU A 55 10.23 20.60 -2.70
CA GLU A 55 10.28 20.34 -1.26
C GLU A 55 10.65 18.88 -0.98
N LEU A 56 10.08 17.92 -1.72
CA LEU A 56 10.43 16.49 -1.59
C LEU A 56 11.91 16.24 -1.89
N LYS A 57 12.47 16.85 -2.97
CA LYS A 57 13.90 16.77 -3.28
C LYS A 57 14.79 17.29 -2.15
N LYS A 58 14.38 18.38 -1.49
CA LYS A 58 15.13 18.94 -0.36
C LYS A 58 15.20 17.96 0.82
N LEU A 59 14.13 17.22 1.10
CA LEU A 59 14.10 16.23 2.20
C LEU A 59 15.16 15.14 2.04
N ILE A 60 15.46 14.77 0.80
CA ILE A 60 16.43 13.70 0.47
C ILE A 60 17.72 14.25 -0.15
N SER A 61 17.97 15.55 0.00
CA SER A 61 19.18 16.22 -0.49
C SER A 61 19.48 16.02 -1.98
N LEU A 62 18.44 15.86 -2.81
CA LEU A 62 18.61 15.76 -4.28
C LEU A 62 18.78 17.13 -4.91
N PRO A 63 19.68 17.25 -5.93
CA PRO A 63 19.85 18.48 -6.66
C PRO A 63 18.55 18.93 -7.35
N PRO A 64 18.15 20.21 -7.25
CA PRO A 64 16.89 20.71 -7.82
C PRO A 64 16.74 20.44 -9.33
N GLN A 65 17.84 20.50 -10.08
CA GLN A 65 17.86 20.31 -11.54
C GLN A 65 17.71 18.85 -11.98
N ARG A 66 17.80 17.88 -11.05
CA ARG A 66 17.64 16.46 -11.39
C ARG A 66 16.18 16.17 -11.73
N THR A 67 15.93 15.65 -12.94
CA THR A 67 14.60 15.22 -13.36
C THR A 67 14.30 13.85 -12.72
N VAL A 68 13.30 13.81 -11.86
CA VAL A 68 12.87 12.60 -11.13
C VAL A 68 11.34 12.64 -11.05
N SER A 69 10.68 11.53 -11.33
CA SER A 69 9.22 11.42 -11.20
C SER A 69 8.78 11.58 -9.75
N ARG A 70 7.58 12.07 -9.53
CA ARG A 70 6.99 12.17 -8.19
C ARG A 70 6.90 10.81 -7.53
N THR A 71 6.52 9.76 -8.29
CA THR A 71 6.53 8.38 -7.84
C THR A 71 7.87 7.98 -7.24
N ALA A 72 8.98 8.26 -7.93
CA ALA A 72 10.32 7.94 -7.42
C ALA A 72 10.69 8.79 -6.19
N LEU A 73 10.29 10.07 -6.13
CA LEU A 73 10.57 10.93 -4.96
C LEU A 73 9.88 10.40 -3.70
N LEU A 74 8.61 10.05 -3.78
CA LEU A 74 7.86 9.46 -2.65
C LEU A 74 8.50 8.14 -2.22
N GLY A 75 8.84 7.28 -3.20
CA GLY A 75 9.51 6.01 -2.94
C GLY A 75 10.88 6.15 -2.29
N MET A 76 11.73 7.10 -2.72
CA MET A 76 13.03 7.37 -2.11
C MET A 76 12.90 7.73 -0.63
N ILE A 77 11.93 8.60 -0.29
CA ILE A 77 11.74 9.04 1.09
C ILE A 77 11.32 7.87 1.98
N ALA A 78 10.30 7.10 1.57
CA ALA A 78 9.79 5.99 2.37
C ALA A 78 10.80 4.82 2.45
N ALA A 79 11.46 4.48 1.35
CA ALA A 79 12.44 3.40 1.35
C ALA A 79 13.71 3.75 2.15
N GLU A 80 14.14 5.01 2.12
CA GLU A 80 15.25 5.50 2.95
C GLU A 80 14.89 5.43 4.44
N GLU A 81 13.67 5.82 4.83
CA GLU A 81 13.17 5.69 6.20
C GLU A 81 13.21 4.22 6.65
N ALA A 82 12.65 3.30 5.85
CA ALA A 82 12.66 1.87 6.17
C ALA A 82 14.06 1.30 6.31
N MET A 83 14.98 1.66 5.41
CA MET A 83 16.37 1.22 5.44
C MET A 83 17.12 1.73 6.68
N LYS A 84 16.93 3.01 7.03
CA LYS A 84 17.52 3.61 8.25
C LYS A 84 16.94 2.98 9.51
N ASP A 85 15.65 2.74 9.55
CA ASP A 85 14.98 2.10 10.67
C ASP A 85 15.47 0.66 10.88
N ALA A 86 15.66 -0.11 9.80
CA ALA A 86 16.22 -1.46 9.90
C ALA A 86 17.65 -1.52 10.41
N GLY A 87 18.45 -0.48 10.20
CA GLY A 87 19.86 -0.43 10.61
C GLY A 87 20.71 -1.51 9.96
N LEU A 88 20.49 -1.80 8.67
CA LEU A 88 21.22 -2.85 7.94
C LEU A 88 22.72 -2.58 7.95
N THR A 89 23.51 -3.56 8.35
CA THR A 89 24.99 -3.49 8.40
C THR A 89 25.62 -4.46 7.40
N PRO A 90 26.37 -3.97 6.40
CA PRO A 90 27.10 -4.82 5.45
C PRO A 90 28.12 -5.76 6.12
N PRO A 91 28.50 -6.88 5.49
CA PRO A 91 28.12 -7.28 4.14
C PRO A 91 26.78 -8.06 4.10
N LEU A 92 25.81 -7.60 3.34
CA LEU A 92 24.53 -8.27 3.13
C LEU A 92 24.16 -8.19 1.63
N ARG A 93 23.58 -9.26 1.08
CA ARG A 93 22.93 -9.23 -0.23
C ARG A 93 21.53 -8.64 -0.06
N ILE A 94 21.34 -7.41 -0.52
CA ILE A 94 20.12 -6.66 -0.31
C ILE A 94 19.34 -6.55 -1.62
N GLY A 95 18.08 -7.00 -1.63
CA GLY A 95 17.16 -6.79 -2.74
C GLY A 95 16.33 -5.52 -2.56
N PHE A 96 16.06 -4.82 -3.65
CA PHE A 96 15.05 -3.76 -3.74
C PHE A 96 13.94 -4.22 -4.68
N ILE A 97 12.76 -4.48 -4.13
CA ILE A 97 11.59 -4.97 -4.87
C ILE A 97 10.46 -3.96 -4.67
N SER A 98 10.26 -3.14 -5.66
CA SER A 98 9.32 -2.03 -5.61
C SER A 98 8.14 -2.26 -6.53
N ALA A 99 6.97 -1.85 -6.09
CA ALA A 99 5.75 -1.90 -6.87
C ALA A 99 5.32 -0.51 -7.32
N THR A 100 4.75 -0.43 -8.51
CA THR A 100 4.10 0.77 -9.02
C THR A 100 3.14 0.41 -10.15
N SER A 101 2.02 1.12 -10.25
CA SER A 101 1.06 0.99 -11.35
C SER A 101 1.21 2.09 -12.40
N VAL A 102 1.82 3.22 -12.03
CA VAL A 102 1.90 4.41 -12.89
C VAL A 102 3.31 4.81 -13.30
N GLY A 103 4.34 4.38 -12.57
CA GLY A 103 5.72 4.74 -12.91
C GLY A 103 5.93 6.25 -13.00
N GLY A 104 6.57 6.71 -14.07
CA GLY A 104 6.87 8.13 -14.36
C GLY A 104 5.80 8.85 -15.19
N MET A 105 4.53 8.48 -15.07
CA MET A 105 3.43 9.04 -15.84
C MET A 105 3.29 10.56 -15.66
N ASP A 106 3.54 11.09 -14.47
CA ASP A 106 3.52 12.53 -14.16
C ASP A 106 4.47 13.34 -15.07
N LEU A 107 5.68 12.84 -15.31
CA LEU A 107 6.64 13.45 -16.22
C LEU A 107 6.21 13.28 -17.69
N SER A 108 5.69 12.12 -18.05
CA SER A 108 5.26 11.84 -19.43
C SER A 108 4.08 12.70 -19.87
N GLU A 109 3.10 12.93 -18.98
CA GLU A 109 1.97 13.81 -19.31
C GLU A 109 2.41 15.30 -19.41
N HIS A 110 3.40 15.71 -18.61
CA HIS A 110 4.00 17.05 -18.74
C HIS A 110 4.74 17.21 -20.07
N PHE A 111 5.54 16.21 -20.47
CA PHE A 111 6.15 16.17 -21.80
C PHE A 111 5.11 16.25 -22.91
N TYR A 112 4.04 15.42 -22.82
CA TYR A 112 3.02 15.35 -23.86
C TYR A 112 2.29 16.68 -24.06
N GLU A 113 2.02 17.45 -23.03
CA GLU A 113 1.45 18.80 -23.16
C GLU A 113 2.32 19.76 -23.98
N SER A 114 3.62 19.74 -23.74
CA SER A 114 4.57 20.57 -24.47
C SER A 114 4.69 20.12 -25.92
N PHE A 115 4.83 18.82 -26.14
CA PHE A 115 4.91 18.19 -27.45
C PHE A 115 3.66 18.44 -28.30
N LYS A 116 2.46 18.34 -27.71
CA LYS A 116 1.19 18.57 -28.40
C LYS A 116 1.06 20.03 -28.88
N LYS A 117 1.57 20.99 -28.13
CA LYS A 117 1.59 22.42 -28.54
C LYS A 117 2.57 22.68 -29.67
N ASN A 118 3.73 22.06 -29.61
CA ASN A 118 4.77 22.14 -30.62
C ASN A 118 5.64 20.89 -30.59
N PRO A 119 5.64 20.05 -31.66
CA PRO A 119 6.43 18.82 -31.71
C PRO A 119 7.96 19.01 -31.58
N GLY A 120 8.46 20.22 -31.78
CA GLY A 120 9.86 20.58 -31.52
C GLY A 120 10.16 20.91 -30.05
N GLN A 121 9.14 20.92 -29.18
CA GLN A 121 9.28 21.21 -27.75
C GLN A 121 9.07 19.94 -26.93
N GLY A 122 9.52 19.98 -25.68
CA GLY A 122 9.51 18.85 -24.75
C GLY A 122 10.92 18.34 -24.49
N ARG A 123 11.12 17.86 -23.30
CA ARG A 123 12.42 17.35 -22.87
C ARG A 123 12.36 15.81 -22.85
N LEU A 124 13.05 15.14 -23.76
CA LEU A 124 13.08 13.68 -23.87
C LEU A 124 13.40 12.97 -22.54
N ARG A 125 14.20 13.61 -21.67
CA ARG A 125 14.49 13.08 -20.32
C ARG A 125 13.24 12.89 -19.43
N GLU A 126 12.11 13.54 -19.75
CA GLU A 126 10.84 13.36 -19.04
C GLU A 126 10.13 12.07 -19.48
N VAL A 127 10.40 11.59 -20.70
CA VAL A 127 9.83 10.35 -21.23
C VAL A 127 10.63 9.11 -20.82
N ILE A 128 11.94 9.26 -20.60
CA ILE A 128 12.82 8.13 -20.21
C ILE A 128 12.33 7.47 -18.91
N SER A 129 11.71 8.24 -18.01
CA SER A 129 11.18 7.74 -16.74
C SER A 129 9.75 7.18 -16.84
N HIS A 130 9.22 6.99 -18.06
CA HIS A 130 7.84 6.53 -18.28
C HIS A 130 7.62 5.09 -17.78
N ASP A 131 8.58 4.22 -18.03
CA ASP A 131 8.52 2.82 -17.63
C ASP A 131 8.44 2.69 -16.10
N CYS A 132 7.61 1.77 -15.62
CA CYS A 132 7.48 1.45 -14.19
C CYS A 132 8.83 1.09 -13.58
N GLY A 133 9.69 0.35 -14.29
CA GLY A 133 11.03 -0.03 -13.87
C GLY A 133 11.94 1.15 -13.58
N ALA A 134 11.81 2.23 -14.33
CA ALA A 134 12.66 3.41 -14.17
C ALA A 134 12.55 4.04 -12.76
N SER A 135 11.35 4.06 -12.16
CA SER A 135 11.17 4.54 -10.79
C SER A 135 11.91 3.65 -9.79
N THR A 136 11.83 2.34 -9.94
CA THR A 136 12.52 1.35 -9.09
C THR A 136 14.03 1.49 -9.18
N GLU A 137 14.58 1.58 -10.39
CA GLU A 137 16.02 1.75 -10.63
C GLU A 137 16.55 3.05 -10.02
N LEU A 138 15.79 4.14 -10.15
CA LEU A 138 16.17 5.43 -9.54
C LEU A 138 16.21 5.34 -8.02
N ILE A 139 15.24 4.68 -7.38
CA ILE A 139 15.20 4.49 -5.93
C ILE A 139 16.35 3.59 -5.48
N ALA A 140 16.56 2.44 -6.15
CA ALA A 140 17.65 1.52 -5.83
C ALA A 140 19.02 2.20 -5.94
N SER A 141 19.24 2.96 -7.02
CA SER A 141 20.47 3.75 -7.22
C SER A 141 20.68 4.81 -6.11
N TYR A 142 19.59 5.46 -5.67
CA TYR A 142 19.64 6.42 -4.56
C TYR A 142 20.05 5.76 -3.25
N LEU A 143 19.53 4.56 -2.96
CA LEU A 143 19.83 3.79 -1.76
C LEU A 143 21.18 3.04 -1.84
N GLY A 144 21.81 3.00 -3.00
CA GLY A 144 23.07 2.26 -3.22
C GLY A 144 22.89 0.75 -3.28
N ILE A 145 21.71 0.26 -3.64
CA ILE A 145 21.38 -1.17 -3.73
C ILE A 145 21.62 -1.67 -5.16
N ASN A 146 22.38 -2.77 -5.31
CA ASN A 146 22.77 -3.30 -6.62
C ASN A 146 22.65 -4.83 -6.74
N ASP A 147 22.37 -5.58 -5.64
CA ASP A 147 22.40 -7.05 -5.69
C ASP A 147 21.21 -7.65 -6.43
N PHE A 148 20.01 -7.11 -6.17
CA PHE A 148 18.79 -7.51 -6.87
C PHE A 148 17.80 -6.35 -6.93
N ILE A 149 17.34 -6.03 -8.12
CA ILE A 149 16.39 -4.94 -8.36
C ILE A 149 15.29 -5.46 -9.27
N THR A 150 14.03 -5.30 -8.88
CA THR A 150 12.90 -5.64 -9.76
C THR A 150 11.66 -4.81 -9.44
N THR A 151 10.78 -4.70 -10.44
CA THR A 151 9.50 -3.98 -10.34
C THR A 151 8.34 -4.94 -10.49
N ILE A 152 7.34 -4.78 -9.63
CA ILE A 152 6.08 -5.51 -9.69
C ILE A 152 4.97 -4.54 -10.08
N SER A 153 4.11 -4.97 -11.01
CA SER A 153 2.91 -4.23 -11.42
C SER A 153 1.75 -5.19 -11.63
N THR A 154 0.91 -5.34 -10.61
CA THR A 154 -0.27 -6.19 -10.57
C THR A 154 -1.47 -5.41 -10.02
N ALA A 155 -1.67 -4.19 -10.53
CA ALA A 155 -2.69 -3.25 -10.06
C ALA A 155 -2.59 -2.99 -8.53
N CYS A 156 -3.69 -2.99 -7.80
CA CYS A 156 -3.72 -2.62 -6.38
C CYS A 156 -2.92 -3.59 -5.49
N SER A 157 -2.78 -4.86 -5.88
CA SER A 157 -2.01 -5.89 -5.16
C SER A 157 -0.50 -5.85 -5.40
N SER A 158 0.00 -4.88 -6.17
CA SER A 158 1.42 -4.82 -6.60
C SER A 158 2.39 -4.87 -5.42
N ALA A 159 2.19 -4.04 -4.39
CA ALA A 159 3.07 -4.02 -3.22
C ALA A 159 2.99 -5.31 -2.39
N ALA A 160 1.82 -5.95 -2.29
CA ALA A 160 1.70 -7.26 -1.66
C ALA A 160 2.58 -8.30 -2.37
N ASN A 161 2.52 -8.33 -3.71
CA ASN A 161 3.34 -9.24 -4.51
C ASN A 161 4.85 -8.94 -4.39
N ALA A 162 5.23 -7.66 -4.26
CA ALA A 162 6.62 -7.27 -3.98
C ALA A 162 7.10 -7.78 -2.62
N ILE A 163 6.28 -7.66 -1.57
CA ILE A 163 6.56 -8.17 -0.21
C ILE A 163 6.70 -9.70 -0.24
N MET A 164 5.77 -10.39 -0.90
CA MET A 164 5.83 -11.84 -1.06
C MET A 164 7.06 -12.32 -1.80
N LEU A 165 7.46 -11.64 -2.88
CA LEU A 165 8.66 -12.00 -3.65
C LEU A 165 9.91 -11.85 -2.79
N GLY A 166 10.06 -10.75 -2.05
CA GLY A 166 11.20 -10.54 -1.15
C GLY A 166 11.30 -11.63 -0.09
N ALA A 167 10.19 -11.98 0.54
CA ALA A 167 10.13 -13.06 1.52
C ALA A 167 10.56 -14.41 0.91
N ARG A 168 10.08 -14.74 -0.30
CA ARG A 168 10.49 -15.96 -1.01
C ARG A 168 11.98 -15.98 -1.33
N MET A 169 12.55 -14.87 -1.79
CA MET A 169 13.97 -14.78 -2.12
C MET A 169 14.85 -14.97 -0.88
N ILE A 170 14.47 -14.39 0.26
CA ILE A 170 15.16 -14.60 1.53
C ILE A 170 15.01 -16.06 1.99
N LYS A 171 13.80 -16.61 1.92
CA LYS A 171 13.51 -18.01 2.31
C LYS A 171 14.34 -19.03 1.52
N HIS A 172 14.65 -18.74 0.25
CA HIS A 172 15.47 -19.57 -0.63
C HIS A 172 16.96 -19.21 -0.57
N GLY A 173 17.39 -18.32 0.32
CA GLY A 173 18.79 -17.95 0.51
C GLY A 173 19.42 -17.17 -0.64
N LEU A 174 18.58 -16.56 -1.49
CA LEU A 174 19.04 -15.69 -2.59
C LEU A 174 19.42 -14.29 -2.11
N LEU A 175 18.73 -13.81 -1.06
CA LEU A 175 18.97 -12.53 -0.41
C LEU A 175 19.11 -12.72 1.10
N ASP A 176 19.83 -11.81 1.75
CA ASP A 176 19.97 -11.75 3.22
C ASP A 176 18.96 -10.77 3.82
N ALA A 177 18.63 -9.71 3.06
CA ALA A 177 17.60 -8.73 3.36
C ALA A 177 16.90 -8.26 2.09
N ALA A 178 15.68 -7.76 2.22
CA ALA A 178 14.96 -7.15 1.10
C ALA A 178 14.18 -5.92 1.57
N ILE A 179 14.32 -4.81 0.84
CA ILE A 179 13.45 -3.64 0.97
C ILE A 179 12.32 -3.83 -0.03
N VAL A 180 11.10 -3.95 0.49
CA VAL A 180 9.93 -4.38 -0.28
C VAL A 180 8.74 -3.47 -0.03
N GLY A 181 7.96 -3.18 -1.04
CA GLY A 181 6.80 -2.30 -0.92
C GLY A 181 6.43 -1.67 -2.25
N GLY A 182 5.87 -0.46 -2.21
CA GLY A 182 5.43 0.20 -3.43
C GLY A 182 5.30 1.72 -3.29
N THR A 183 5.21 2.38 -4.44
CA THR A 183 5.08 3.83 -4.57
C THR A 183 4.28 4.19 -5.80
N ASP A 184 3.28 5.05 -5.67
CA ASP A 184 2.55 5.64 -6.79
C ASP A 184 2.21 7.11 -6.51
N ALA A 185 2.31 7.94 -7.54
CA ALA A 185 1.94 9.34 -7.50
C ALA A 185 0.58 9.58 -8.19
N LEU A 186 -0.11 10.61 -7.75
CA LEU A 186 -1.28 11.13 -8.45
C LEU A 186 -0.86 11.82 -9.75
N CYS A 187 -1.59 11.55 -10.81
CA CYS A 187 -1.44 12.22 -12.11
C CYS A 187 -2.80 12.35 -12.81
N ARG A 188 -2.85 13.20 -13.84
CA ARG A 188 -4.10 13.39 -14.62
C ARG A 188 -4.56 12.13 -15.32
N PHE A 189 -3.62 11.33 -15.80
CA PHE A 189 -3.94 10.07 -16.47
C PHE A 189 -4.73 9.14 -15.56
N THR A 190 -4.26 8.90 -14.35
CA THR A 190 -4.95 8.02 -13.39
C THR A 190 -6.29 8.60 -12.96
N LEU A 191 -6.34 9.91 -12.65
CA LEU A 191 -7.58 10.55 -12.22
C LEU A 191 -8.66 10.48 -13.31
N ASN A 192 -8.32 10.76 -14.57
CA ASN A 192 -9.26 10.66 -15.69
C ASN A 192 -9.64 9.21 -16.00
N GLY A 193 -8.68 8.27 -15.91
CA GLY A 193 -8.92 6.84 -16.11
C GLY A 193 -9.96 6.30 -15.11
N PHE A 194 -9.75 6.54 -13.83
CA PHE A 194 -10.70 6.11 -12.79
C PHE A 194 -12.04 6.83 -12.87
N ASN A 195 -12.04 8.10 -13.27
CA ASN A 195 -13.29 8.82 -13.53
C ASN A 195 -14.08 8.21 -14.69
N SER A 196 -13.42 7.73 -15.75
CA SER A 196 -14.07 7.08 -16.88
C SER A 196 -14.70 5.72 -16.52
N LEU A 197 -14.19 5.07 -15.47
CA LEU A 197 -14.76 3.86 -14.90
C LEU A 197 -15.95 4.13 -13.97
N MET A 198 -16.25 5.41 -13.67
CA MET A 198 -17.36 5.85 -12.81
C MET A 198 -17.30 5.27 -11.38
N ILE A 199 -16.10 5.08 -10.83
CA ILE A 199 -15.89 4.51 -9.50
C ILE A 199 -15.32 5.50 -8.48
N LEU A 200 -15.19 6.78 -8.86
CA LEU A 200 -14.74 7.83 -7.93
C LEU A 200 -15.92 8.38 -7.12
N ASP A 201 -15.73 8.48 -5.80
CA ASP A 201 -16.66 9.22 -4.95
C ASP A 201 -16.47 10.73 -5.13
N LYS A 202 -17.57 11.46 -5.28
CA LYS A 202 -17.57 12.93 -5.39
C LYS A 202 -17.41 13.62 -4.04
N THR A 203 -17.47 12.84 -2.97
CA THR A 203 -17.29 13.24 -1.60
C THR A 203 -16.19 12.38 -0.96
N HIS A 204 -16.18 12.19 0.34
CA HIS A 204 -15.25 11.30 1.01
C HIS A 204 -15.75 9.86 0.95
N CYS A 205 -14.92 8.93 0.55
CA CYS A 205 -15.25 7.51 0.49
C CYS A 205 -15.64 6.96 1.87
N ARG A 206 -16.52 5.95 1.83
CA ARG A 206 -17.16 5.35 3.01
C ARG A 206 -17.05 3.83 2.94
N PRO A 207 -15.88 3.27 3.23
CA PRO A 207 -15.72 1.82 3.19
C PRO A 207 -16.74 1.10 4.08
N PHE A 208 -17.36 0.04 3.57
CA PHE A 208 -18.37 -0.79 4.23
C PHE A 208 -19.67 -0.08 4.64
N ASP A 209 -19.85 1.19 4.31
CA ASP A 209 -21.07 1.93 4.59
C ASP A 209 -22.17 1.62 3.56
N ARG A 210 -23.41 1.65 4.00
CA ARG A 210 -24.61 1.47 3.13
C ARG A 210 -24.66 2.48 2.01
N SER A 211 -24.23 3.72 2.25
CA SER A 211 -24.30 4.85 1.32
C SER A 211 -23.01 5.01 0.48
N ARG A 212 -22.10 4.03 0.50
CA ARG A 212 -20.86 4.05 -0.29
C ARG A 212 -21.14 4.16 -1.79
N THR A 213 -20.38 4.97 -2.50
CA THR A 213 -20.58 5.23 -3.94
C THR A 213 -19.32 5.09 -4.76
N GLY A 214 -18.13 5.02 -4.13
CA GLY A 214 -16.88 4.96 -4.83
C GLY A 214 -15.67 5.18 -3.93
N LEU A 215 -14.51 5.23 -4.54
CA LEU A 215 -13.23 5.49 -3.88
C LEU A 215 -12.74 6.93 -4.10
N ASN A 216 -11.82 7.39 -3.27
CA ASN A 216 -10.98 8.53 -3.59
C ASN A 216 -9.58 8.05 -3.93
N LEU A 217 -8.95 8.61 -4.95
CA LEU A 217 -7.55 8.31 -5.23
C LEU A 217 -6.62 8.99 -4.23
N GLY A 218 -5.47 8.35 -4.00
CA GLY A 218 -4.39 8.89 -3.19
C GLY A 218 -3.03 8.67 -3.85
N GLU A 219 -2.00 9.27 -3.29
CA GLU A 219 -0.61 9.01 -3.60
C GLU A 219 0.17 8.69 -2.33
N GLY A 220 1.25 7.95 -2.49
CA GLY A 220 2.13 7.65 -1.37
C GLY A 220 3.13 6.55 -1.68
N ALA A 221 3.85 6.14 -0.65
CA ALA A 221 4.79 5.04 -0.68
C ALA A 221 4.83 4.35 0.68
N GLY A 222 4.97 3.04 0.67
CA GLY A 222 5.17 2.25 1.88
C GLY A 222 6.15 1.11 1.64
N TYR A 223 7.14 1.00 2.52
CA TYR A 223 8.18 -0.02 2.43
C TYR A 223 8.43 -0.70 3.77
N LEU A 224 8.68 -1.99 3.70
CA LEU A 224 9.17 -2.83 4.79
C LEU A 224 10.60 -3.26 4.48
N VAL A 225 11.38 -3.52 5.52
CA VAL A 225 12.62 -4.30 5.41
C VAL A 225 12.36 -5.69 5.97
N LEU A 226 12.60 -6.70 5.16
CA LEU A 226 12.49 -8.11 5.53
C LEU A 226 13.89 -8.69 5.72
N GLN A 227 14.06 -9.52 6.77
CA GLN A 227 15.26 -10.29 7.03
C GLN A 227 14.91 -11.72 7.50
N SER A 228 15.83 -12.65 7.34
CA SER A 228 15.68 -13.96 7.98
C SER A 228 15.93 -13.85 9.49
N GLU A 229 15.25 -14.69 10.28
CA GLU A 229 15.47 -14.79 11.73
C GLU A 229 16.96 -14.98 12.09
N SER A 230 17.70 -15.73 11.26
CA SER A 230 19.12 -16.02 11.49
C SER A 230 20.06 -14.82 11.24
N SER A 231 19.60 -13.79 10.56
CA SER A 231 20.39 -12.57 10.24
C SER A 231 20.02 -11.37 11.12
N LEU A 232 19.11 -11.54 12.08
CA LEU A 232 18.68 -10.45 12.95
C LEU A 232 19.80 -9.95 13.86
N GLN A 233 19.94 -8.64 13.94
CA GLN A 233 20.85 -7.96 14.86
C GLN A 233 20.12 -7.15 15.94
N ARG A 234 18.79 -7.08 15.82
CA ARG A 234 17.89 -6.39 16.77
C ARG A 234 16.54 -7.13 16.83
N THR A 235 15.73 -6.83 17.82
CA THR A 235 14.35 -7.33 17.92
C THR A 235 13.56 -6.83 16.72
N PRO A 236 12.93 -7.72 15.92
CA PRO A 236 12.06 -7.31 14.81
C PRO A 236 10.73 -6.79 15.33
N TYR A 237 10.01 -6.07 14.49
CA TYR A 237 8.63 -5.64 14.76
C TYR A 237 7.67 -6.83 14.87
N CYS A 238 7.74 -7.73 13.89
CA CYS A 238 6.89 -8.92 13.82
C CYS A 238 7.46 -9.92 12.82
N GLU A 239 6.83 -11.09 12.73
CA GLU A 239 7.05 -12.09 11.68
C GLU A 239 6.09 -11.84 10.53
N PHE A 240 6.55 -11.91 9.29
CA PHE A 240 5.73 -12.07 8.10
C PHE A 240 5.44 -13.56 7.95
N SER A 241 4.33 -14.01 8.53
CA SER A 241 4.07 -15.41 8.83
C SER A 241 3.28 -16.16 7.77
N GLY A 242 2.47 -15.46 6.97
CA GLY A 242 1.66 -16.08 5.93
C GLY A 242 1.34 -15.12 4.79
N TYR A 243 1.08 -15.68 3.61
CA TYR A 243 0.67 -14.90 2.45
C TYR A 243 0.08 -15.79 1.36
N ALA A 244 -0.77 -15.19 0.55
CA ALA A 244 -1.25 -15.79 -0.69
C ALA A 244 -1.53 -14.74 -1.75
N ASN A 245 -1.42 -15.16 -3.01
CA ASN A 245 -1.87 -14.42 -4.19
C ASN A 245 -2.64 -15.37 -5.07
N THR A 246 -3.88 -15.01 -5.38
CA THR A 246 -4.81 -15.80 -6.18
C THR A 246 -5.36 -14.99 -7.33
N ASN A 247 -6.05 -15.62 -8.26
CA ASN A 247 -6.76 -14.94 -9.33
C ASN A 247 -8.17 -15.51 -9.48
N GLU A 248 -9.19 -14.67 -9.36
CA GLU A 248 -10.59 -15.10 -9.47
C GLU A 248 -11.12 -15.19 -10.91
N ALA A 249 -10.44 -14.53 -11.87
CA ALA A 249 -10.79 -14.52 -13.28
C ALA A 249 -12.28 -14.17 -13.58
N TYR A 250 -12.91 -13.35 -12.73
CA TYR A 250 -14.32 -13.00 -12.82
C TYR A 250 -14.58 -11.87 -13.84
N HIS A 251 -13.91 -10.72 -13.65
CA HIS A 251 -14.07 -9.53 -14.50
C HIS A 251 -12.81 -8.68 -14.46
N GLN A 252 -12.58 -7.83 -15.49
CA GLN A 252 -11.37 -6.99 -15.57
C GLN A 252 -11.26 -5.95 -14.44
N THR A 253 -12.38 -5.44 -13.92
CA THR A 253 -12.40 -4.37 -12.93
C THR A 253 -13.40 -4.60 -11.80
N GLY A 254 -14.02 -5.77 -11.73
CA GLY A 254 -15.00 -6.13 -10.71
C GLY A 254 -14.66 -7.44 -10.04
N SER A 255 -14.98 -7.56 -8.75
CA SER A 255 -14.83 -8.80 -7.98
C SER A 255 -16.12 -9.61 -8.00
N SER A 256 -16.00 -10.93 -7.80
CA SER A 256 -17.17 -11.82 -7.75
C SER A 256 -18.12 -11.42 -6.60
N PRO A 257 -19.43 -11.44 -6.79
CA PRO A 257 -20.39 -11.11 -5.73
C PRO A 257 -20.27 -12.00 -4.50
N GLU A 258 -19.85 -13.26 -4.67
CA GLU A 258 -19.63 -14.25 -3.63
C GLU A 258 -18.30 -14.10 -2.92
N GLY A 259 -17.41 -13.20 -3.41
CA GLY A 259 -16.09 -12.95 -2.82
C GLY A 259 -15.11 -14.10 -2.98
N ASP A 260 -15.13 -14.80 -4.12
CA ASP A 260 -14.35 -16.03 -4.30
C ASP A 260 -12.84 -15.78 -4.27
N GLY A 261 -12.35 -14.75 -4.97
CA GLY A 261 -10.93 -14.40 -4.97
C GLY A 261 -10.44 -13.97 -3.58
N ALA A 262 -11.18 -13.06 -2.94
CA ALA A 262 -10.90 -12.61 -1.60
C ALA A 262 -10.93 -13.76 -0.57
N PHE A 263 -11.92 -14.65 -0.66
CA PHE A 263 -12.02 -15.84 0.18
C PHE A 263 -10.80 -16.75 0.00
N LEU A 264 -10.42 -17.01 -1.23
CA LEU A 264 -9.31 -17.91 -1.53
C LEU A 264 -7.98 -17.35 -1.04
N SER A 265 -7.68 -16.07 -1.33
CA SER A 265 -6.43 -15.44 -0.91
C SER A 265 -6.31 -15.37 0.61
N MET A 266 -7.36 -14.97 1.32
CA MET A 266 -7.37 -14.95 2.79
C MET A 266 -7.21 -16.35 3.39
N SER A 267 -7.95 -17.34 2.88
CA SER A 267 -7.90 -18.71 3.36
C SER A 267 -6.52 -19.34 3.20
N GLU A 268 -5.89 -19.15 2.04
CA GLU A 268 -4.54 -19.65 1.77
C GLU A 268 -3.47 -18.91 2.58
N ALA A 269 -3.60 -17.59 2.78
CA ALA A 269 -2.68 -16.82 3.63
C ALA A 269 -2.72 -17.32 5.07
N ILE A 270 -3.92 -17.53 5.64
CA ILE A 270 -4.11 -18.09 6.98
C ILE A 270 -3.54 -19.51 7.05
N ALA A 271 -3.88 -20.38 6.10
CA ALA A 271 -3.37 -21.74 6.06
C ALA A 271 -1.85 -21.81 5.97
N SER A 272 -1.22 -20.93 5.18
CA SER A 272 0.23 -20.88 5.01
C SER A 272 0.97 -20.47 6.29
N SER A 273 0.32 -19.74 7.18
CA SER A 273 0.87 -19.32 8.47
C SER A 273 0.78 -20.40 9.56
N GLY A 274 -0.09 -21.39 9.37
CA GLY A 274 -0.34 -22.46 10.33
C GLY A 274 -1.22 -22.07 11.52
N ILE A 275 -1.85 -20.89 11.53
CA ILE A 275 -2.78 -20.46 12.56
C ILE A 275 -4.24 -20.75 12.16
N SER A 276 -5.14 -20.70 13.14
CA SER A 276 -6.58 -20.79 12.92
C SER A 276 -7.16 -19.40 12.58
N PRO A 277 -8.22 -19.29 11.76
CA PRO A 277 -8.95 -18.03 11.58
C PRO A 277 -9.37 -17.35 12.89
N LYS A 278 -9.65 -18.13 13.94
CA LYS A 278 -10.03 -17.61 15.27
C LYS A 278 -8.92 -16.87 16.01
N GLU A 279 -7.68 -16.99 15.56
CA GLU A 279 -6.52 -16.35 16.17
C GLU A 279 -6.21 -14.98 15.53
N ILE A 280 -6.93 -14.61 14.46
CA ILE A 280 -6.81 -13.27 13.85
C ILE A 280 -7.43 -12.24 14.78
N ASP A 281 -6.63 -11.25 15.19
CA ASP A 281 -7.06 -10.20 16.12
C ASP A 281 -7.57 -8.95 15.40
N TYR A 282 -7.07 -8.68 14.19
CA TYR A 282 -7.44 -7.51 13.41
C TYR A 282 -7.26 -7.76 11.91
N ILE A 283 -8.13 -7.14 11.11
CA ILE A 283 -8.06 -7.19 9.65
C ILE A 283 -7.97 -5.77 9.09
N ASN A 284 -6.89 -5.47 8.39
CA ASN A 284 -6.81 -4.32 7.51
C ASN A 284 -7.42 -4.71 6.16
N VAL A 285 -8.66 -4.31 5.93
CA VAL A 285 -9.41 -4.70 4.73
C VAL A 285 -9.01 -3.85 3.52
N HIS A 286 -9.16 -4.41 2.32
CA HIS A 286 -9.00 -3.63 1.09
C HIS A 286 -9.94 -2.44 1.06
N GLY A 287 -11.23 -2.64 1.33
CA GLY A 287 -12.20 -1.63 1.71
C GLY A 287 -12.10 -0.32 0.93
N THR A 288 -12.39 -0.32 -0.37
CA THR A 288 -12.25 0.85 -1.24
C THR A 288 -13.37 1.87 -1.12
N GLY A 289 -14.51 1.48 -0.55
CA GLY A 289 -15.75 2.27 -0.58
C GLY A 289 -16.54 2.09 -1.89
N THR A 290 -16.10 1.23 -2.80
CA THR A 290 -16.90 0.89 -3.99
C THR A 290 -17.93 -0.19 -3.65
N PRO A 291 -19.17 -0.11 -4.22
CA PRO A 291 -20.22 -1.07 -3.90
C PRO A 291 -19.80 -2.52 -4.13
N GLY A 292 -19.17 -2.82 -5.26
CA GLY A 292 -18.79 -4.19 -5.64
C GLY A 292 -17.69 -4.77 -4.78
N ASN A 293 -16.58 -4.04 -4.57
CA ASN A 293 -15.46 -4.54 -3.77
C ASN A 293 -15.86 -4.82 -2.32
N ASP A 294 -16.49 -3.85 -1.66
CA ASP A 294 -16.78 -3.99 -0.24
C ASP A 294 -17.82 -5.09 0.03
N ALA A 295 -18.80 -5.28 -0.90
CA ALA A 295 -19.73 -6.41 -0.81
C ALA A 295 -18.99 -7.76 -0.97
N SER A 296 -18.14 -7.88 -1.99
CA SER A 296 -17.34 -9.08 -2.27
C SER A 296 -16.43 -9.43 -1.10
N GLU A 297 -15.65 -8.47 -0.60
CA GLU A 297 -14.77 -8.68 0.56
C GLU A 297 -15.56 -9.04 1.81
N GLY A 298 -16.67 -8.36 2.06
CA GLY A 298 -17.55 -8.64 3.19
C GLY A 298 -18.16 -10.05 3.14
N MET A 299 -18.54 -10.54 1.96
CA MET A 299 -18.97 -11.93 1.77
C MET A 299 -17.85 -12.92 2.07
N ALA A 300 -16.63 -12.63 1.62
CA ALA A 300 -15.47 -13.48 1.92
C ALA A 300 -15.17 -13.52 3.43
N LEU A 301 -15.24 -12.38 4.12
CA LEU A 301 -15.10 -12.32 5.58
C LEU A 301 -16.15 -13.19 6.29
N ARG A 302 -17.43 -13.11 5.88
CA ARG A 302 -18.48 -13.98 6.42
C ARG A 302 -18.23 -15.45 6.17
N ARG A 303 -17.72 -15.81 5.00
CA ARG A 303 -17.40 -17.22 4.65
C ARG A 303 -16.27 -17.80 5.51
N ILE A 304 -15.27 -16.99 5.87
CA ILE A 304 -14.12 -17.44 6.68
C ILE A 304 -14.43 -17.42 8.17
N PHE A 305 -15.03 -16.34 8.67
CA PHE A 305 -15.17 -16.07 10.10
C PHE A 305 -16.59 -16.32 10.63
N GLY A 306 -17.58 -16.55 9.76
CA GLY A 306 -18.98 -16.73 10.14
C GLY A 306 -19.55 -15.47 10.79
N GLU A 307 -20.20 -15.66 11.95
CA GLU A 307 -20.80 -14.55 12.72
C GLU A 307 -19.74 -13.74 13.51
N HIS A 308 -18.56 -14.30 13.74
CA HIS A 308 -17.52 -13.71 14.59
C HIS A 308 -16.35 -13.16 13.74
N VAL A 309 -16.62 -12.18 12.89
CA VAL A 309 -15.58 -11.48 12.14
C VAL A 309 -14.74 -10.64 13.12
N PRO A 310 -13.39 -10.78 13.10
CA PRO A 310 -12.52 -9.94 13.94
C PRO A 310 -12.74 -8.45 13.68
N PRO A 311 -12.33 -7.56 14.60
CA PRO A 311 -12.26 -6.11 14.33
C PRO A 311 -11.57 -5.85 12.98
N PHE A 312 -12.17 -5.00 12.15
CA PHE A 312 -11.61 -4.67 10.85
C PHE A 312 -11.85 -3.21 10.49
N SER A 313 -10.98 -2.64 9.69
CA SER A 313 -11.17 -1.30 9.13
C SER A 313 -10.37 -1.09 7.86
N SER A 314 -10.76 -0.08 7.08
CA SER A 314 -10.02 0.44 5.95
C SER A 314 -9.43 1.81 6.27
N VAL A 315 -8.16 2.00 5.96
CA VAL A 315 -7.48 3.29 6.09
C VAL A 315 -7.64 4.18 4.85
N LYS A 316 -8.30 3.66 3.80
CA LYS A 316 -8.48 4.41 2.54
C LYS A 316 -9.30 5.68 2.68
N ALA A 317 -10.17 5.77 3.68
CA ALA A 317 -10.87 7.02 3.98
C ALA A 317 -9.94 8.12 4.58
N PHE A 318 -8.72 7.77 4.99
CA PHE A 318 -7.67 8.71 5.40
C PHE A 318 -6.75 9.11 4.26
N ILE A 319 -6.23 8.12 3.54
CA ILE A 319 -5.12 8.28 2.58
C ILE A 319 -5.53 8.15 1.12
N GLY A 320 -6.80 7.86 0.84
CA GLY A 320 -7.25 7.49 -0.50
C GLY A 320 -6.73 6.10 -0.92
N HIS A 321 -7.12 5.67 -2.10
CA HIS A 321 -6.57 4.47 -2.73
C HIS A 321 -5.27 4.85 -3.46
N THR A 322 -4.14 4.38 -2.96
CA THR A 322 -2.80 4.73 -3.46
C THR A 322 -2.28 3.76 -4.52
N LEU A 323 -3.18 3.11 -5.25
CA LEU A 323 -2.90 2.22 -6.38
C LEU A 323 -1.92 1.09 -6.02
N GLY A 324 -0.83 0.94 -6.75
CA GLY A 324 0.18 -0.10 -6.50
C GLY A 324 0.96 0.08 -5.19
N ALA A 325 0.90 1.26 -4.56
CA ALA A 325 1.49 1.52 -3.25
C ALA A 325 0.60 1.10 -2.07
N SER A 326 -0.71 0.83 -2.30
CA SER A 326 -1.71 0.63 -1.25
C SER A 326 -1.25 -0.36 -0.19
N GLU A 327 -0.99 -1.59 -0.59
CA GLU A 327 -0.60 -2.63 0.37
C GLU A 327 0.75 -2.36 1.03
N GLY A 328 1.66 -1.62 0.39
CA GLY A 328 2.90 -1.20 1.02
C GLY A 328 2.67 -0.31 2.24
N ILE A 329 1.77 0.66 2.13
CA ILE A 329 1.37 1.55 3.22
C ILE A 329 0.55 0.79 4.26
N GLU A 330 -0.40 -0.01 3.83
CA GLU A 330 -1.30 -0.81 4.67
C GLU A 330 -0.53 -1.88 5.45
N ALA A 331 0.51 -2.47 4.85
CA ALA A 331 1.42 -3.38 5.54
C ALA A 331 2.22 -2.69 6.65
N VAL A 332 2.72 -1.46 6.42
CA VAL A 332 3.35 -0.66 7.49
C VAL A 332 2.38 -0.46 8.65
N TYR A 333 1.13 -0.08 8.38
CA TYR A 333 0.13 0.09 9.44
C TYR A 333 -0.23 -1.22 10.13
N SER A 334 -0.31 -2.33 9.40
CA SER A 334 -0.56 -3.66 9.96
C SER A 334 0.56 -4.10 10.91
N VAL A 335 1.81 -3.85 10.57
CA VAL A 335 2.96 -4.08 11.46
C VAL A 335 2.89 -3.20 12.72
N LEU A 336 2.53 -1.93 12.58
CA LEU A 336 2.36 -1.01 13.70
C LEU A 336 1.17 -1.39 14.60
N SER A 337 0.14 -2.04 14.05
CA SER A 337 -0.95 -2.62 14.85
C SER A 337 -0.41 -3.66 15.83
N ILE A 338 0.52 -4.51 15.42
CA ILE A 338 1.16 -5.50 16.29
C ILE A 338 2.12 -4.82 17.28
N ASP A 339 3.02 -3.97 16.79
CA ASP A 339 4.09 -3.36 17.60
C ASP A 339 3.55 -2.45 18.71
N LYS A 340 2.49 -1.69 18.42
CA LYS A 340 1.94 -0.67 19.31
C LYS A 340 0.55 -0.97 19.84
N GLY A 341 -0.04 -2.09 19.44
CA GLY A 341 -1.41 -2.45 19.82
C GLY A 341 -2.44 -1.47 19.27
N LEU A 342 -2.37 -1.12 17.97
CA LEU A 342 -3.23 -0.10 17.36
C LEU A 342 -4.32 -0.73 16.50
N ILE A 343 -5.56 -0.26 16.66
CA ILE A 343 -6.65 -0.49 15.71
C ILE A 343 -7.08 0.87 15.16
N TYR A 344 -7.11 0.99 13.84
CA TYR A 344 -7.41 2.24 13.14
C TYR A 344 -8.92 2.36 12.88
N PRO A 345 -9.50 3.57 12.97
CA PRO A 345 -10.93 3.74 12.70
C PRO A 345 -11.24 3.71 11.21
N ASN A 346 -12.34 3.09 10.87
CA ASN A 346 -12.98 3.22 9.56
C ASN A 346 -13.76 4.53 9.52
N LEU A 347 -13.28 5.53 8.79
CA LEU A 347 -13.95 6.82 8.73
C LEU A 347 -15.22 6.78 7.89
N ASN A 348 -16.12 7.72 8.18
CA ASN A 348 -17.36 7.99 7.43
C ASN A 348 -18.38 6.83 7.42
N PHE A 349 -18.26 5.87 8.30
CA PHE A 349 -19.24 4.80 8.48
C PHE A 349 -20.41 5.30 9.34
N THR A 350 -21.64 5.06 8.90
CA THR A 350 -22.88 5.36 9.61
C THR A 350 -23.80 4.15 9.73
N ASP A 351 -23.99 3.43 8.63
CA ASP A 351 -24.91 2.29 8.56
C ASP A 351 -24.25 1.11 7.85
N ALA A 352 -24.48 -0.09 8.39
CA ALA A 352 -23.97 -1.32 7.78
C ALA A 352 -24.57 -1.55 6.39
N MET A 353 -23.75 -2.01 5.46
CA MET A 353 -24.21 -2.41 4.14
C MET A 353 -25.12 -3.64 4.24
N PRO A 354 -26.27 -3.65 3.53
CA PRO A 354 -27.28 -4.68 3.68
C PRO A 354 -26.83 -6.07 3.23
N GLU A 355 -25.83 -6.14 2.35
CA GLU A 355 -25.32 -7.38 1.78
C GLU A 355 -24.69 -8.29 2.85
N THR A 356 -24.06 -7.72 3.86
CA THR A 356 -23.33 -8.50 4.88
C THR A 356 -23.66 -8.14 6.32
N GLY A 357 -24.18 -6.95 6.56
CA GLY A 357 -24.45 -6.45 7.93
C GLY A 357 -23.19 -6.26 8.79
N LEU A 358 -22.00 -6.21 8.17
CA LEU A 358 -20.75 -6.05 8.88
C LEU A 358 -20.57 -4.62 9.36
N ILE A 359 -20.04 -4.47 10.57
CA ILE A 359 -19.75 -3.19 11.21
C ILE A 359 -18.24 -3.08 11.43
N PRO A 360 -17.57 -2.18 10.71
CA PRO A 360 -16.14 -1.96 10.90
C PRO A 360 -15.86 -1.23 12.23
N GLU A 361 -14.61 -1.30 12.69
CA GLU A 361 -14.18 -0.51 13.84
C GLU A 361 -14.16 0.99 13.49
N THR A 362 -14.80 1.82 14.29
CA THR A 362 -14.95 3.26 14.03
C THR A 362 -14.19 4.15 15.01
N SER A 363 -13.53 3.56 16.00
CA SER A 363 -12.73 4.26 17.00
C SER A 363 -11.25 3.92 16.87
N PHE A 364 -10.37 4.89 17.18
CA PHE A 364 -8.95 4.61 17.32
C PHE A 364 -8.70 3.93 18.66
N GLN A 365 -8.11 2.75 18.63
CA GLN A 365 -7.80 2.00 19.85
C GLN A 365 -6.28 1.84 19.99
N GLU A 366 -5.81 1.87 21.24
CA GLU A 366 -4.39 1.73 21.58
C GLU A 366 -4.21 0.68 22.68
N ARG A 367 -3.01 0.12 22.74
CA ARG A 367 -2.59 -0.87 23.75
C ARG A 367 -3.48 -2.11 23.77
N ILE A 368 -4.05 -2.45 22.62
CA ILE A 368 -4.78 -3.69 22.45
C ILE A 368 -3.76 -4.82 22.22
N PRO A 369 -3.88 -5.97 22.89
CA PRO A 369 -3.02 -7.11 22.62
C PRO A 369 -3.36 -7.70 21.24
N ILE A 370 -2.56 -7.35 20.23
CA ILE A 370 -2.73 -7.82 18.84
C ILE A 370 -1.56 -8.74 18.52
N ARG A 371 -1.86 -9.98 18.18
CA ARG A 371 -0.87 -10.99 17.82
C ARG A 371 -0.84 -11.30 16.33
N HIS A 372 -2.00 -11.26 15.67
CA HIS A 372 -2.14 -11.65 14.28
C HIS A 372 -2.98 -10.62 13.52
N VAL A 373 -2.40 -10.05 12.47
CA VAL A 373 -3.07 -9.08 11.59
C VAL A 373 -3.08 -9.63 10.17
N LEU A 374 -4.28 -9.71 9.59
CA LEU A 374 -4.48 -10.00 8.17
C LEU A 374 -4.64 -8.69 7.40
N SER A 375 -3.91 -8.51 6.29
CA SER A 375 -3.97 -7.35 5.42
C SER A 375 -4.32 -7.77 4.00
N ASN A 376 -5.35 -7.13 3.41
CA ASN A 376 -5.93 -7.52 2.13
C ASN A 376 -5.73 -6.47 1.06
N SER A 377 -5.39 -6.91 -0.14
CA SER A 377 -5.30 -6.05 -1.32
C SER A 377 -5.81 -6.76 -2.57
N PHE A 378 -6.93 -6.29 -3.10
CA PHE A 378 -7.62 -6.91 -4.23
C PHE A 378 -7.49 -6.01 -5.46
N GLY A 379 -6.81 -6.52 -6.49
CA GLY A 379 -6.44 -5.76 -7.67
C GLY A 379 -7.37 -5.99 -8.85
N PHE A 380 -7.53 -4.97 -9.67
CA PHE A 380 -8.14 -5.14 -10.99
C PHE A 380 -7.45 -6.26 -11.76
N GLY A 381 -8.22 -6.99 -12.57
CA GLY A 381 -7.77 -8.22 -13.21
C GLY A 381 -7.96 -9.48 -12.35
N GLY A 382 -8.53 -9.32 -11.13
CA GLY A 382 -8.79 -10.42 -10.20
C GLY A 382 -7.54 -10.90 -9.47
N ASN A 383 -6.48 -10.09 -9.39
CA ASN A 383 -5.26 -10.43 -8.66
C ASN A 383 -5.43 -10.09 -7.18
N ASP A 384 -5.84 -11.07 -6.39
CA ASP A 384 -6.19 -10.92 -4.99
C ASP A 384 -5.07 -11.42 -4.09
N SER A 385 -4.63 -10.56 -3.18
CA SER A 385 -3.53 -10.83 -2.26
C SER A 385 -3.94 -10.62 -0.82
N SER A 386 -3.47 -11.50 0.06
CA SER A 386 -3.60 -11.35 1.50
C SER A 386 -2.25 -11.63 2.16
N LEU A 387 -1.88 -10.77 3.09
CA LEU A 387 -0.64 -10.84 3.87
C LEU A 387 -1.00 -11.07 5.34
N LEU A 388 -0.22 -11.87 6.05
CA LEU A 388 -0.42 -12.13 7.46
C LEU A 388 0.86 -11.84 8.24
N PHE A 389 0.71 -10.97 9.21
CA PHE A 389 1.77 -10.57 10.14
C PHE A 389 1.46 -11.14 11.53
N SER A 390 2.47 -11.62 12.24
CA SER A 390 2.33 -12.25 13.55
C SER A 390 3.35 -11.72 14.55
N ALA A 391 2.92 -11.48 15.78
CA ALA A 391 3.82 -11.10 16.86
C ALA A 391 4.91 -12.16 17.05
N THR A 392 6.12 -11.69 17.29
CA THR A 392 7.25 -12.59 17.60
C THR A 392 7.29 -12.89 19.10
N ASN A 393 7.63 -14.13 19.43
CA ASN A 393 7.87 -14.53 20.82
C ASN A 393 9.34 -14.28 21.24
N PHE A 394 10.02 -13.33 20.60
CA PHE A 394 11.37 -12.96 21.04
C PHE A 394 11.28 -12.27 22.40
N PRO A 395 12.07 -12.68 23.40
CA PRO A 395 12.19 -11.92 24.64
C PRO A 395 12.69 -10.53 24.33
N ALA A 396 12.06 -9.52 24.95
CA ALA A 396 12.43 -8.11 24.84
C ALA A 396 13.83 -7.84 25.37
#